data_1ec20e9cea96501f7307423befd23e6d
#
_entry.id   1ec20e9cea96501f7307423befd23e6d
#
_cell.length_a   1.000
_cell.length_b   1.000
_cell.length_c   1.000
_cell.angle_alpha   90.00
_cell.angle_beta   90.00
_cell.angle_gamma   90.00
#
_symmetry.space_group_name_H-M   'P 1'
#
loop_
_entity.id
_entity.type
_entity.pdbx_description
1 polymer ?
#
loop_
_entity_poly.entity_id
_entity_poly.type
_entity_poly.pdbx_seq_one_letter_code
_entity_poly.pdbx_strand_id
1 'polypeptide(L)'
;MSAEKPTVIYTLTDEAPLLATYAFLPIVRAFAEPAGIEIKTSDISVAARILAEFPEHLTEEQRVPDNLAELGRLTKLADTNIIKLPNISASVPQLIAAVKELQGKGFKIPDFPQSPKTDEDKEIRDRYAKCLGSAVNPVLRQGNSDRRAPKAVKEYARKHPHSMAPWSPASRTHVATMRGGDFYHGEKSMTLDRARNVKMELETESGETIVLKPMVSLRNADVIDSMFMSKKALVEFYEEQMQDAYETGVMFSLHVKATMMKVSHPSSSATP
;
A
#
# COMPACT_ATOMS: atom_id res chain seq x y z
N MET A 1 -31.81 -25.24 -14.37
CA MET A 1 -30.81 -24.19 -14.50
C MET A 1 -30.22 -24.00 -13.10
N SER A 2 -28.97 -24.43 -12.82
CA SER A 2 -28.36 -24.16 -11.54
C SER A 2 -28.07 -22.65 -11.50
N ALA A 3 -28.67 -21.95 -10.55
CA ALA A 3 -28.37 -20.53 -10.35
C ALA A 3 -26.87 -20.41 -10.13
N GLU A 4 -26.22 -19.61 -10.96
CA GLU A 4 -24.80 -19.31 -10.80
C GLU A 4 -24.59 -18.71 -9.42
N LYS A 5 -23.64 -19.26 -8.64
CA LYS A 5 -23.39 -18.76 -7.29
C LYS A 5 -22.94 -17.30 -7.35
N PRO A 6 -23.49 -16.43 -6.51
CA PRO A 6 -22.99 -15.07 -6.43
C PRO A 6 -21.50 -15.08 -6.10
N THR A 7 -20.74 -14.32 -6.87
CA THR A 7 -19.28 -14.29 -6.79
C THR A 7 -18.79 -12.92 -6.34
N VAL A 8 -17.81 -12.92 -5.45
CA VAL A 8 -17.06 -11.73 -5.05
C VAL A 8 -15.60 -11.92 -5.44
N ILE A 9 -15.02 -10.92 -6.08
CA ILE A 9 -13.60 -10.94 -6.46
C ILE A 9 -12.80 -10.20 -5.40
N TYR A 10 -11.79 -10.89 -4.84
CA TYR A 10 -10.87 -10.35 -3.85
C TYR A 10 -9.51 -10.12 -4.51
N THR A 11 -9.03 -8.87 -4.53
CA THR A 11 -7.76 -8.56 -5.18
C THR A 11 -6.57 -8.94 -4.29
N LEU A 12 -5.54 -9.51 -4.90
CA LEU A 12 -4.22 -9.68 -4.31
C LEU A 12 -3.33 -8.54 -4.77
N THR A 13 -2.48 -8.03 -3.88
CA THR A 13 -1.61 -6.89 -4.12
C THR A 13 -0.23 -7.12 -3.52
N ASP A 14 0.57 -6.06 -3.36
CA ASP A 14 1.95 -6.11 -2.88
C ASP A 14 2.09 -5.60 -1.45
N GLU A 15 3.22 -5.86 -0.82
CA GLU A 15 3.71 -5.30 0.45
C GLU A 15 2.70 -5.38 1.63
N ALA A 16 2.52 -4.29 2.36
CA ALA A 16 1.61 -4.25 3.51
C ALA A 16 0.15 -4.63 3.17
N PRO A 17 -0.44 -4.24 2.03
CA PRO A 17 -1.73 -4.76 1.59
C PRO A 17 -1.79 -6.28 1.41
N LEU A 18 -0.67 -6.92 1.06
CA LEU A 18 -0.60 -8.39 0.99
C LEU A 18 -0.78 -9.03 2.39
N LEU A 19 -0.26 -8.41 3.44
CA LEU A 19 -0.50 -8.86 4.82
C LEU A 19 -1.98 -8.79 5.18
N ALA A 20 -2.70 -7.75 4.72
CA ALA A 20 -4.15 -7.67 4.88
C ALA A 20 -4.88 -8.83 4.19
N THR A 21 -4.38 -9.31 3.05
CA THR A 21 -4.92 -10.50 2.39
C THR A 21 -4.80 -11.73 3.28
N TYR A 22 -3.64 -11.98 3.86
CA TYR A 22 -3.44 -13.14 4.75
C TYR A 22 -4.32 -13.07 6.00
N ALA A 23 -4.53 -11.88 6.56
CA ALA A 23 -5.34 -11.69 7.75
C ALA A 23 -6.84 -11.74 7.48
N PHE A 24 -7.32 -11.08 6.43
CA PHE A 24 -8.75 -10.87 6.21
C PHE A 24 -9.39 -11.86 5.24
N LEU A 25 -8.68 -12.35 4.24
CA LEU A 25 -9.27 -13.27 3.25
C LEU A 25 -9.85 -14.55 3.89
N PRO A 26 -9.21 -15.21 4.88
CA PRO A 26 -9.80 -16.35 5.56
C PRO A 26 -11.11 -16.01 6.27
N ILE A 27 -11.18 -14.82 6.90
CA ILE A 27 -12.37 -14.34 7.59
C ILE A 27 -13.50 -14.10 6.58
N VAL A 28 -13.19 -13.39 5.49
CA VAL A 28 -14.17 -13.12 4.41
C VAL A 28 -14.71 -14.42 3.84
N ARG A 29 -13.86 -15.42 3.59
CA ARG A 29 -14.29 -16.74 3.12
C ARG A 29 -15.20 -17.44 4.11
N ALA A 30 -14.86 -17.44 5.40
CA ALA A 30 -15.65 -18.07 6.44
C ALA A 30 -17.08 -17.49 6.55
N PHE A 31 -17.25 -16.21 6.26
CA PHE A 31 -18.58 -15.57 6.21
C PHE A 31 -19.29 -15.78 4.86
N ALA A 32 -18.56 -15.82 3.77
CA ALA A 32 -19.13 -15.95 2.43
C ALA A 32 -19.65 -17.37 2.15
N GLU A 33 -18.91 -18.39 2.59
CA GLU A 33 -19.23 -19.80 2.32
C GLU A 33 -20.61 -20.22 2.85
N PRO A 34 -21.00 -19.97 4.10
CA PRO A 34 -22.34 -20.27 4.61
C PRO A 34 -23.45 -19.49 3.89
N ALA A 35 -23.13 -18.32 3.35
CA ALA A 35 -24.06 -17.50 2.57
C ALA A 35 -24.17 -17.96 1.11
N GLY A 36 -23.47 -19.02 0.70
CA GLY A 36 -23.44 -19.51 -0.66
C GLY A 36 -22.72 -18.60 -1.66
N ILE A 37 -21.85 -17.71 -1.18
CA ILE A 37 -21.07 -16.76 -1.98
C ILE A 37 -19.69 -17.35 -2.27
N GLU A 38 -19.30 -17.35 -3.54
CA GLU A 38 -17.95 -17.75 -3.95
C GLU A 38 -16.99 -16.56 -3.87
N ILE A 39 -15.79 -16.79 -3.27
CA ILE A 39 -14.71 -15.80 -3.27
C ILE A 39 -13.64 -16.24 -4.27
N LYS A 40 -13.49 -15.48 -5.35
CA LYS A 40 -12.40 -15.62 -6.33
C LYS A 40 -11.31 -14.61 -6.02
N THR A 41 -10.06 -15.01 -6.18
CA THR A 41 -8.92 -14.08 -6.04
C THR A 41 -8.44 -13.63 -7.40
N SER A 42 -7.99 -12.38 -7.49
CA SER A 42 -7.43 -11.79 -8.71
C SER A 42 -6.17 -11.01 -8.35
N ASP A 43 -5.04 -11.46 -8.88
CA ASP A 43 -3.73 -10.86 -8.57
C ASP A 43 -3.49 -9.64 -9.46
N ILE A 44 -3.34 -8.48 -8.82
CA ILE A 44 -3.00 -7.20 -9.45
C ILE A 44 -1.71 -6.62 -8.88
N SER A 45 -0.86 -7.47 -8.31
CA SER A 45 0.48 -7.09 -7.87
C SER A 45 1.33 -6.52 -9.00
N VAL A 46 2.38 -5.78 -8.67
CA VAL A 46 3.32 -5.27 -9.68
C VAL A 46 3.92 -6.41 -10.49
N ALA A 47 4.28 -7.51 -9.82
CA ALA A 47 4.82 -8.70 -10.46
C ALA A 47 3.83 -9.32 -11.47
N ALA A 48 2.59 -9.55 -11.07
CA ALA A 48 1.56 -10.10 -11.96
C ALA A 48 1.32 -9.20 -13.17
N ARG A 49 1.27 -7.87 -12.97
CA ARG A 49 1.09 -6.91 -14.06
C ARG A 49 2.28 -6.87 -15.02
N ILE A 50 3.51 -6.98 -14.50
CA ILE A 50 4.72 -7.09 -15.33
C ILE A 50 4.64 -8.35 -16.20
N LEU A 51 4.34 -9.51 -15.62
CA LEU A 51 4.27 -10.76 -16.37
C LEU A 51 3.17 -10.72 -17.44
N ALA A 52 2.03 -10.11 -17.14
CA ALA A 52 0.92 -9.95 -18.11
C ALA A 52 1.29 -9.05 -19.30
N GLU A 53 2.23 -8.11 -19.13
CA GLU A 53 2.71 -7.24 -20.23
C GLU A 53 3.71 -7.94 -21.18
N PHE A 54 4.33 -9.05 -20.77
CA PHE A 54 5.38 -9.73 -21.55
C PHE A 54 5.11 -11.23 -21.78
N PRO A 55 3.90 -11.64 -22.21
CA PRO A 55 3.53 -13.05 -22.33
C PRO A 55 4.37 -13.81 -23.38
N GLU A 56 4.93 -13.12 -24.38
CA GLU A 56 5.79 -13.69 -25.42
C GLU A 56 7.16 -14.12 -24.91
N HIS A 57 7.59 -13.58 -23.76
CA HIS A 57 8.86 -13.93 -23.11
C HIS A 57 8.71 -15.08 -22.11
N LEU A 58 7.48 -15.61 -21.92
CA LEU A 58 7.14 -16.58 -20.91
C LEU A 58 6.79 -17.94 -21.54
N THR A 59 7.12 -19.02 -20.82
CA THR A 59 6.60 -20.35 -21.16
C THR A 59 5.08 -20.38 -20.90
N GLU A 60 4.42 -21.38 -21.45
CA GLU A 60 2.97 -21.52 -21.30
C GLU A 60 2.54 -21.61 -19.84
N GLU A 61 3.33 -22.32 -19.00
CA GLU A 61 3.08 -22.45 -17.56
C GLU A 61 3.38 -21.18 -16.78
N GLN A 62 4.22 -20.30 -17.31
CA GLN A 62 4.59 -19.03 -16.67
C GLN A 62 3.63 -17.89 -17.00
N ARG A 63 2.80 -18.05 -18.04
CA ARG A 63 1.87 -17.00 -18.45
C ARG A 63 0.82 -16.77 -17.40
N VAL A 64 0.57 -15.50 -17.12
CA VAL A 64 -0.49 -15.04 -16.23
C VAL A 64 -1.51 -14.22 -17.01
N PRO A 65 -2.80 -14.28 -16.64
CA PRO A 65 -3.82 -13.46 -17.27
C PRO A 65 -3.63 -11.98 -16.93
N ASP A 66 -4.04 -11.09 -17.82
CA ASP A 66 -4.17 -9.66 -17.50
C ASP A 66 -5.39 -9.42 -16.61
N ASN A 67 -5.21 -9.71 -15.33
CA ASN A 67 -6.24 -9.55 -14.31
C ASN A 67 -6.70 -8.11 -14.17
N LEU A 68 -5.84 -7.13 -14.40
CA LEU A 68 -6.21 -5.73 -14.28
C LEU A 68 -7.15 -5.31 -15.40
N ALA A 69 -6.89 -5.71 -16.64
CA ALA A 69 -7.80 -5.46 -17.76
C ALA A 69 -9.15 -6.15 -17.55
N GLU A 70 -9.14 -7.40 -17.09
CA GLU A 70 -10.38 -8.14 -16.81
C GLU A 70 -11.20 -7.47 -15.70
N LEU A 71 -10.57 -7.07 -14.60
CA LEU A 71 -11.26 -6.31 -13.54
C LEU A 71 -11.81 -4.99 -14.08
N GLY A 72 -11.06 -4.30 -14.93
CA GLY A 72 -11.53 -3.07 -15.60
C GLY A 72 -12.78 -3.28 -16.46
N ARG A 73 -12.90 -4.43 -17.12
CA ARG A 73 -14.08 -4.85 -17.84
C ARG A 73 -15.25 -5.13 -16.87
N LEU A 74 -14.98 -5.88 -15.82
CA LEU A 74 -15.98 -6.27 -14.83
C LEU A 74 -16.57 -5.09 -14.05
N THR A 75 -15.79 -4.02 -13.80
CA THR A 75 -16.32 -2.80 -13.14
C THR A 75 -17.45 -2.12 -13.90
N LYS A 76 -17.66 -2.46 -15.17
CA LYS A 76 -18.75 -1.93 -16.00
C LYS A 76 -20.05 -2.71 -15.83
N LEU A 77 -19.98 -3.89 -15.23
CA LEU A 77 -21.14 -4.75 -15.02
C LEU A 77 -21.81 -4.41 -13.69
N ALA A 78 -23.15 -4.42 -13.69
CA ALA A 78 -23.95 -4.04 -12.53
C ALA A 78 -23.81 -5.01 -11.35
N ASP A 79 -23.60 -6.29 -11.66
CA ASP A 79 -23.65 -7.40 -10.68
C ASP A 79 -22.25 -7.80 -10.17
N THR A 80 -21.21 -7.09 -10.58
CA THR A 80 -19.86 -7.39 -10.14
C THR A 80 -19.59 -6.78 -8.77
N ASN A 81 -19.09 -7.61 -7.85
CA ASN A 81 -18.61 -7.20 -6.53
C ASN A 81 -17.11 -7.44 -6.44
N ILE A 82 -16.35 -6.38 -6.21
CA ILE A 82 -14.89 -6.43 -6.09
C ILE A 82 -14.50 -5.86 -4.73
N ILE A 83 -13.79 -6.67 -3.94
CA ILE A 83 -13.07 -6.23 -2.74
C ILE A 83 -11.65 -5.89 -3.19
N LYS A 84 -11.43 -4.62 -3.51
CA LYS A 84 -10.12 -4.12 -3.92
C LYS A 84 -9.33 -3.69 -2.71
N LEU A 85 -8.23 -4.39 -2.44
CA LEU A 85 -7.24 -3.96 -1.47
C LEU A 85 -6.47 -2.74 -1.99
N PRO A 86 -5.90 -1.92 -1.09
CA PRO A 86 -4.93 -0.91 -1.48
C PRO A 86 -3.80 -1.55 -2.28
N ASN A 87 -3.26 -0.83 -3.26
CA ASN A 87 -2.09 -1.22 -4.02
C ASN A 87 -1.01 -0.13 -3.93
N ILE A 88 0.23 -0.52 -4.10
CA ILE A 88 1.32 0.45 -4.15
C ILE A 88 1.29 1.25 -5.44
N SER A 89 1.81 2.48 -5.36
CA SER A 89 2.12 3.31 -6.51
C SER A 89 3.59 3.04 -6.87
N ALA A 90 3.84 2.09 -7.76
CA ALA A 90 5.18 1.62 -8.05
C ALA A 90 6.05 2.74 -8.64
N SER A 91 7.17 3.03 -8.00
CA SER A 91 8.22 3.89 -8.52
C SER A 91 9.15 3.13 -9.49
N VAL A 92 9.94 3.86 -10.27
CA VAL A 92 10.91 3.22 -11.18
C VAL A 92 11.90 2.31 -10.45
N PRO A 93 12.48 2.67 -9.30
CA PRO A 93 13.33 1.76 -8.54
C PRO A 93 12.62 0.48 -8.08
N GLN A 94 11.37 0.58 -7.63
CA GLN A 94 10.57 -0.58 -7.24
C GLN A 94 10.26 -1.48 -8.44
N LEU A 95 9.94 -0.90 -9.60
CA LEU A 95 9.75 -1.65 -10.84
C LEU A 95 11.01 -2.43 -11.23
N ILE A 96 12.16 -1.77 -11.23
CA ILE A 96 13.45 -2.40 -11.56
C ILE A 96 13.77 -3.54 -10.59
N ALA A 97 13.50 -3.35 -9.30
CA ALA A 97 13.69 -4.39 -8.29
C ALA A 97 12.77 -5.60 -8.55
N ALA A 98 11.50 -5.37 -8.87
CA ALA A 98 10.55 -6.42 -9.22
C ALA A 98 10.95 -7.17 -10.49
N VAL A 99 11.42 -6.47 -11.53
CA VAL A 99 11.94 -7.11 -12.77
C VAL A 99 13.11 -8.04 -12.44
N LYS A 100 14.09 -7.56 -11.66
CA LYS A 100 15.24 -8.38 -11.27
C LYS A 100 14.87 -9.58 -10.42
N GLU A 101 13.92 -9.42 -9.53
CA GLU A 101 13.40 -10.52 -8.73
C GLU A 101 12.75 -11.59 -9.61
N LEU A 102 11.92 -11.18 -10.56
CA LEU A 102 11.29 -12.09 -11.51
C LEU A 102 12.31 -12.81 -12.39
N GLN A 103 13.31 -12.08 -12.91
CA GLN A 103 14.41 -12.68 -13.68
C GLN A 103 15.19 -13.69 -12.83
N GLY A 104 15.47 -13.39 -11.56
CA GLY A 104 16.10 -14.31 -10.62
C GLY A 104 15.26 -15.57 -10.33
N LYS A 105 13.95 -15.50 -10.51
CA LYS A 105 13.01 -16.64 -10.44
C LYS A 105 12.87 -17.40 -11.77
N GLY A 106 13.63 -17.02 -12.80
CA GLY A 106 13.66 -17.72 -14.09
C GLY A 106 12.69 -17.18 -15.15
N PHE A 107 12.03 -16.05 -14.92
CA PHE A 107 11.21 -15.39 -15.93
C PHE A 107 12.11 -14.61 -16.90
N LYS A 108 12.00 -14.86 -18.20
CA LYS A 108 12.88 -14.26 -19.23
C LYS A 108 12.37 -12.92 -19.75
N ILE A 109 11.78 -12.10 -18.89
CA ILE A 109 11.32 -10.76 -19.25
C ILE A 109 12.49 -9.82 -19.52
N PRO A 110 12.33 -8.79 -20.40
CA PRO A 110 13.41 -7.86 -20.73
C PRO A 110 13.75 -6.95 -19.54
N ASP A 111 14.97 -6.39 -19.56
CA ASP A 111 15.35 -5.34 -18.61
C ASP A 111 14.54 -4.06 -18.83
N PHE A 112 14.34 -3.28 -17.76
CA PHE A 112 13.74 -1.95 -17.88
C PHE A 112 14.72 -0.97 -18.50
N PRO A 113 14.44 -0.40 -19.69
CA PRO A 113 15.34 0.55 -20.35
C PRO A 113 15.30 1.91 -19.67
N GLN A 114 16.28 2.22 -18.82
CA GLN A 114 16.36 3.51 -18.17
C GLN A 114 16.62 4.67 -19.17
N SER A 115 17.39 4.40 -20.21
CA SER A 115 17.72 5.34 -21.28
C SER A 115 17.49 4.67 -22.63
N PRO A 116 16.26 4.65 -23.14
CA PRO A 116 15.92 3.95 -24.38
C PRO A 116 16.64 4.58 -25.57
N LYS A 117 17.34 3.74 -26.37
CA LYS A 117 18.09 4.17 -27.54
C LYS A 117 17.48 3.69 -28.85
N THR A 118 16.79 2.56 -28.82
CA THR A 118 16.14 1.95 -29.97
C THR A 118 14.62 2.10 -29.87
N ASP A 119 13.91 1.81 -30.96
CA ASP A 119 12.45 1.80 -30.92
C ASP A 119 11.93 0.61 -30.10
N GLU A 120 12.63 -0.51 -30.09
CA GLU A 120 12.36 -1.65 -29.23
C GLU A 120 12.49 -1.27 -27.74
N ASP A 121 13.56 -0.55 -27.35
CA ASP A 121 13.69 -0.04 -25.98
C ASP A 121 12.52 0.87 -25.59
N LYS A 122 12.05 1.71 -26.50
CA LYS A 122 10.91 2.60 -26.24
C LYS A 122 9.63 1.80 -26.03
N GLU A 123 9.37 0.79 -26.88
CA GLU A 123 8.22 -0.08 -26.75
C GLU A 123 8.24 -0.84 -25.40
N ILE A 124 9.38 -1.44 -25.05
CA ILE A 124 9.55 -2.11 -23.75
C ILE A 124 9.28 -1.13 -22.60
N ARG A 125 9.82 0.08 -22.67
CA ARG A 125 9.60 1.11 -21.65
C ARG A 125 8.12 1.51 -21.53
N ASP A 126 7.44 1.67 -22.64
CA ASP A 126 6.02 2.03 -22.67
C ASP A 126 5.13 0.94 -22.08
N ARG A 127 5.48 -0.33 -22.29
CA ARG A 127 4.83 -1.48 -21.66
C ARG A 127 5.04 -1.45 -20.14
N TYR A 128 6.26 -1.27 -19.68
CA TYR A 128 6.54 -1.12 -18.25
C TYR A 128 5.87 0.12 -17.62
N ALA A 129 5.70 1.19 -18.38
CA ALA A 129 5.03 2.40 -17.89
C ALA A 129 3.60 2.13 -17.44
N LYS A 130 2.91 1.13 -18.02
CA LYS A 130 1.57 0.69 -17.58
C LYS A 130 1.57 0.07 -16.17
N CYS A 131 2.72 -0.37 -15.68
CA CYS A 131 2.88 -0.92 -14.32
C CYS A 131 3.31 0.14 -13.30
N LEU A 132 3.67 1.34 -13.73
CA LEU A 132 4.17 2.43 -12.89
C LEU A 132 3.04 3.27 -12.27
N GLY A 133 3.37 3.90 -11.15
CA GLY A 133 2.48 4.85 -10.49
C GLY A 133 1.17 4.22 -10.05
N SER A 134 0.09 5.00 -10.11
CA SER A 134 -1.26 4.59 -9.72
C SER A 134 -2.01 3.87 -10.85
N ALA A 135 -1.37 2.94 -11.55
CA ALA A 135 -1.92 2.27 -12.72
C ALA A 135 -3.25 1.52 -12.46
N VAL A 136 -3.42 0.99 -11.26
CA VAL A 136 -4.61 0.20 -10.88
C VAL A 136 -5.84 1.07 -10.64
N ASN A 137 -5.70 2.18 -9.92
CA ASN A 137 -6.83 3.00 -9.50
C ASN A 137 -7.66 3.59 -10.66
N PRO A 138 -7.07 4.10 -11.75
CA PRO A 138 -7.84 4.57 -12.91
C PRO A 138 -8.66 3.46 -13.58
N VAL A 139 -8.10 2.26 -13.68
CA VAL A 139 -8.77 1.11 -14.32
C VAL A 139 -9.98 0.66 -13.51
N LEU A 140 -9.81 0.49 -12.21
CA LEU A 140 -10.87 0.09 -11.31
C LEU A 140 -11.78 1.26 -10.91
N ARG A 141 -11.49 2.48 -11.39
CA ARG A 141 -12.22 3.71 -11.09
C ARG A 141 -12.42 3.92 -9.59
N GLN A 142 -11.43 3.53 -8.80
CA GLN A 142 -11.42 3.70 -7.37
C GLN A 142 -10.44 4.80 -7.00
N GLY A 143 -10.95 5.82 -6.34
CA GLY A 143 -10.16 6.83 -5.68
C GLY A 143 -10.26 6.67 -4.17
N ASN A 144 -9.59 7.55 -3.42
CA ASN A 144 -9.62 7.57 -1.96
C ASN A 144 -11.02 7.80 -1.37
N SER A 145 -11.97 8.24 -2.17
CA SER A 145 -13.36 8.42 -1.80
C SER A 145 -14.25 7.48 -2.60
N ASP A 146 -14.01 6.19 -2.53
CA ASP A 146 -14.87 5.25 -3.22
C ASP A 146 -16.30 5.35 -2.68
N ARG A 147 -17.16 5.93 -3.51
CA ARG A 147 -18.57 6.14 -3.22
C ARG A 147 -19.45 5.03 -3.77
N ARG A 148 -18.84 3.96 -4.27
CA ARG A 148 -19.55 2.87 -4.92
C ARG A 148 -19.77 1.71 -3.98
N ALA A 149 -20.47 1.97 -2.89
CA ALA A 149 -20.98 0.86 -2.11
C ALA A 149 -21.92 0.02 -2.99
N PRO A 150 -21.85 -1.32 -2.95
CA PRO A 150 -22.78 -2.20 -3.63
C PRO A 150 -24.24 -1.83 -3.33
N LYS A 151 -25.14 -2.06 -4.30
CA LYS A 151 -26.56 -1.71 -4.14
C LYS A 151 -27.17 -2.33 -2.89
N ALA A 152 -26.85 -3.60 -2.62
CA ALA A 152 -27.33 -4.30 -1.43
C ALA A 152 -26.91 -3.61 -0.11
N VAL A 153 -25.67 -3.12 -0.02
CA VAL A 153 -25.16 -2.39 1.14
C VAL A 153 -25.90 -1.06 1.30
N LYS A 154 -26.14 -0.34 0.21
CA LYS A 154 -26.91 0.92 0.25
C LYS A 154 -28.36 0.70 0.68
N GLU A 155 -28.99 -0.36 0.19
CA GLU A 155 -30.36 -0.71 0.57
C GLU A 155 -30.45 -1.15 2.03
N TYR A 156 -29.48 -1.94 2.50
CA TYR A 156 -29.38 -2.29 3.92
C TYR A 156 -29.24 -1.06 4.80
N ALA A 157 -28.33 -0.17 4.49
CA ALA A 157 -28.10 1.05 5.26
C ALA A 157 -29.32 1.98 5.29
N ARG A 158 -30.14 2.02 4.22
CA ARG A 158 -31.39 2.76 4.22
C ARG A 158 -32.44 2.14 5.14
N LYS A 159 -32.50 0.80 5.19
CA LYS A 159 -33.48 0.07 6.03
C LYS A 159 -33.07 0.03 7.48
N HIS A 160 -31.76 0.12 7.75
CA HIS A 160 -31.17 0.05 9.09
C HIS A 160 -30.27 1.27 9.33
N PRO A 161 -30.88 2.49 9.36
CA PRO A 161 -30.10 3.67 9.65
C PRO A 161 -29.54 3.59 11.07
N HIS A 162 -28.29 4.01 11.23
CA HIS A 162 -27.68 4.14 12.55
C HIS A 162 -27.26 5.59 12.77
N SER A 163 -27.25 6.00 13.99
CA SER A 163 -26.67 7.27 14.42
C SER A 163 -25.52 7.00 15.38
N MET A 164 -24.50 7.80 15.31
CA MET A 164 -23.49 7.82 16.37
C MET A 164 -24.09 8.47 17.61
N ALA A 165 -23.81 7.90 18.77
CA ALA A 165 -24.22 8.51 20.03
C ALA A 165 -23.59 9.92 20.15
N PRO A 166 -24.29 10.86 20.80
CA PRO A 166 -23.76 12.19 21.04
C PRO A 166 -22.48 12.09 21.88
N TRP A 167 -21.52 12.95 21.59
CA TRP A 167 -20.32 13.06 22.41
C TRP A 167 -20.68 13.54 23.81
N SER A 168 -20.13 12.90 24.81
CA SER A 168 -20.34 13.25 26.20
C SER A 168 -19.04 13.70 26.88
N PRO A 169 -19.02 14.72 27.71
CA PRO A 169 -17.85 15.08 28.52
C PRO A 169 -17.38 13.95 29.47
N ALA A 170 -18.25 12.98 29.75
CA ALA A 170 -17.89 11.78 30.51
C ALA A 170 -17.18 10.70 29.67
N SER A 171 -17.05 10.90 28.37
CA SER A 171 -16.29 9.95 27.50
C SER A 171 -14.83 9.88 27.91
N ARG A 172 -14.35 8.65 28.09
CA ARG A 172 -12.92 8.38 28.35
C ARG A 172 -12.10 8.17 27.07
N THR A 173 -12.78 8.21 25.91
CA THR A 173 -12.11 8.09 24.61
C THR A 173 -11.21 9.29 24.36
N HIS A 174 -9.96 9.02 24.02
CA HIS A 174 -8.95 10.06 23.76
C HIS A 174 -7.97 9.60 22.69
N VAL A 175 -7.16 10.53 22.21
CA VAL A 175 -6.06 10.24 21.28
C VAL A 175 -4.76 10.20 22.08
N ALA A 176 -4.10 9.06 22.07
CA ALA A 176 -2.80 8.89 22.68
C ALA A 176 -1.69 9.48 21.80
N THR A 177 -0.70 10.11 22.42
CA THR A 177 0.41 10.77 21.72
C THR A 177 1.73 10.48 22.43
N MET A 178 2.75 10.10 21.70
CA MET A 178 4.10 9.92 22.25
C MET A 178 4.67 11.23 22.78
N ARG A 179 5.47 11.13 23.84
CA ARG A 179 6.16 12.28 24.48
C ARG A 179 7.57 12.52 23.94
N GLY A 180 8.05 11.66 23.05
CA GLY A 180 9.36 11.72 22.42
C GLY A 180 9.67 10.43 21.69
N GLY A 181 10.76 10.44 20.90
CA GLY A 181 11.15 9.28 20.10
C GLY A 181 10.29 9.01 18.86
N ASP A 182 9.36 9.88 18.55
CA ASP A 182 8.52 9.89 17.37
C ASP A 182 9.00 10.91 16.33
N PHE A 183 8.43 10.86 15.14
CA PHE A 183 8.81 11.74 14.05
C PHE A 183 8.67 13.22 14.39
N TYR A 184 7.58 13.59 15.07
CA TYR A 184 7.34 14.98 15.44
C TYR A 184 8.43 15.54 16.36
N HIS A 185 8.81 14.81 17.41
CA HIS A 185 9.83 15.25 18.35
C HIS A 185 11.26 15.05 17.82
N GLY A 186 11.45 14.12 16.88
CA GLY A 186 12.74 13.83 16.25
C GLY A 186 13.05 14.67 15.02
N GLU A 187 12.07 15.42 14.49
CA GLU A 187 12.22 16.21 13.27
C GLU A 187 13.20 17.37 13.46
N LYS A 188 14.13 17.48 12.52
CA LYS A 188 15.04 18.62 12.39
C LYS A 188 15.10 19.05 10.94
N SER A 189 14.81 20.32 10.70
CA SER A 189 14.75 20.91 9.37
C SER A 189 15.63 22.15 9.30
N MET A 190 16.25 22.37 8.15
CA MET A 190 16.96 23.60 7.86
C MET A 190 16.85 23.99 6.39
N THR A 191 16.82 25.28 6.13
CA THR A 191 16.94 25.82 4.77
C THR A 191 18.41 26.15 4.50
N LEU A 192 18.94 25.69 3.37
CA LEU A 192 20.33 25.91 3.01
C LEU A 192 20.55 27.35 2.52
N ASP A 193 21.61 27.96 3.02
CA ASP A 193 22.08 29.30 2.64
C ASP A 193 22.91 29.33 1.34
N ARG A 194 23.34 28.14 0.88
CA ARG A 194 24.15 27.94 -0.34
C ARG A 194 24.07 26.50 -0.82
N ALA A 195 24.38 26.28 -2.08
CA ALA A 195 24.52 24.93 -2.63
C ALA A 195 25.66 24.18 -1.93
N ARG A 196 25.40 22.91 -1.57
CA ARG A 196 26.40 22.03 -0.96
C ARG A 196 26.05 20.55 -1.17
N ASN A 197 27.02 19.69 -0.97
CA ASN A 197 26.81 18.26 -0.90
C ASN A 197 26.75 17.81 0.56
N VAL A 198 25.84 16.90 0.86
CA VAL A 198 25.74 16.25 2.17
C VAL A 198 25.82 14.74 1.99
N LYS A 199 26.17 14.03 3.04
CA LYS A 199 26.14 12.56 3.12
C LYS A 199 25.22 12.12 4.25
N MET A 200 24.70 10.90 4.15
CA MET A 200 23.92 10.28 5.22
C MET A 200 24.74 9.14 5.81
N GLU A 201 24.97 9.20 7.09
CA GLU A 201 25.72 8.20 7.83
C GLU A 201 24.91 7.71 9.03
N LEU A 202 25.08 6.44 9.36
CA LEU A 202 24.62 5.84 10.60
C LEU A 202 25.82 5.60 11.49
N GLU A 203 25.85 6.22 12.65
CA GLU A 203 26.79 5.90 13.71
C GLU A 203 26.13 4.89 14.65
N THR A 204 26.74 3.72 14.80
CA THR A 204 26.25 2.66 15.67
C THR A 204 26.69 2.91 17.13
N GLU A 205 26.03 2.23 18.07
CA GLU A 205 26.43 2.27 19.50
C GLU A 205 27.88 1.79 19.73
N SER A 206 28.42 0.98 18.84
CA SER A 206 29.81 0.51 18.86
C SER A 206 30.80 1.55 18.31
N GLY A 207 30.33 2.69 17.81
CA GLY A 207 31.15 3.73 17.18
C GLY A 207 31.51 3.45 15.71
N GLU A 208 30.90 2.42 15.10
CA GLU A 208 31.08 2.16 13.67
C GLU A 208 30.24 3.14 12.87
N THR A 209 30.81 3.73 11.80
CA THR A 209 30.11 4.62 10.89
C THR A 209 29.76 3.88 9.59
N ILE A 210 28.47 3.74 9.29
CA ILE A 210 27.97 3.14 8.07
C ILE A 210 27.46 4.25 7.14
N VAL A 211 28.04 4.37 5.96
CA VAL A 211 27.60 5.36 4.96
C VAL A 211 26.35 4.82 4.26
N LEU A 212 25.20 5.42 4.56
CA LEU A 212 23.92 5.05 3.95
C LEU A 212 23.78 5.68 2.56
N LYS A 213 24.23 6.93 2.40
CA LYS A 213 24.24 7.63 1.13
C LYS A 213 25.46 8.53 1.04
N PRO A 214 26.39 8.26 0.13
CA PRO A 214 27.68 8.95 0.10
C PRO A 214 27.56 10.42 -0.32
N MET A 215 26.57 10.78 -1.12
CA MET A 215 26.39 12.14 -1.60
C MET A 215 24.94 12.44 -1.97
N VAL A 216 24.46 13.58 -1.47
CA VAL A 216 23.21 14.22 -1.91
C VAL A 216 23.55 15.66 -2.28
N SER A 217 23.42 16.02 -3.55
CA SER A 217 23.64 17.39 -4.01
C SER A 217 22.42 18.26 -3.75
N LEU A 218 22.61 19.35 -3.07
CA LEU A 218 21.58 20.29 -2.65
C LEU A 218 21.90 21.70 -3.20
N ARG A 219 20.86 22.43 -3.53
CA ARG A 219 20.95 23.79 -4.07
C ARG A 219 20.83 24.84 -2.98
N ASN A 220 21.10 26.07 -3.34
CA ASN A 220 20.74 27.19 -2.49
C ASN A 220 19.22 27.25 -2.29
N ALA A 221 18.76 27.51 -1.08
CA ALA A 221 17.37 27.55 -0.65
C ALA A 221 16.63 26.19 -0.64
N ASP A 222 17.32 25.06 -0.91
CA ASP A 222 16.72 23.74 -0.66
C ASP A 222 16.48 23.55 0.84
N VAL A 223 15.35 22.94 1.17
CA VAL A 223 15.03 22.52 2.54
C VAL A 223 15.50 21.08 2.72
N ILE A 224 16.31 20.86 3.74
CA ILE A 224 16.68 19.51 4.19
C ILE A 224 15.95 19.21 5.49
N ASP A 225 15.36 18.04 5.56
CA ASP A 225 14.59 17.58 6.70
C ASP A 225 15.03 16.16 7.07
N SER A 226 15.14 15.90 8.36
CA SER A 226 15.49 14.59 8.91
C SER A 226 14.66 14.31 10.13
N MET A 227 14.12 13.09 10.20
CA MET A 227 13.34 12.63 11.34
C MET A 227 13.60 11.14 11.58
N PHE A 228 13.26 10.67 12.76
CA PHE A 228 13.37 9.25 13.10
C PHE A 228 12.23 8.81 14.02
N MET A 229 11.97 7.50 14.03
CA MET A 229 11.10 6.85 15.00
C MET A 229 11.93 5.86 15.81
N SER A 230 11.91 6.00 17.13
CA SER A 230 12.51 5.04 18.03
C SER A 230 11.60 3.83 18.21
N LYS A 231 11.99 2.66 17.70
CA LYS A 231 11.23 1.42 17.90
C LYS A 231 11.06 1.10 19.40
N LYS A 232 12.10 1.30 20.21
CA LYS A 232 12.02 1.06 21.65
C LYS A 232 10.96 1.95 22.30
N ALA A 233 11.00 3.26 22.07
CA ALA A 233 10.02 4.19 22.59
C ALA A 233 8.60 3.90 22.11
N LEU A 234 8.45 3.46 20.84
CA LEU A 234 7.16 3.08 20.28
C LEU A 234 6.57 1.85 20.95
N VAL A 235 7.38 0.82 21.22
CA VAL A 235 6.93 -0.40 21.92
C VAL A 235 6.50 -0.05 23.35
N GLU A 236 7.32 0.70 24.08
CA GLU A 236 6.99 1.16 25.44
C GLU A 236 5.67 1.96 25.46
N PHE A 237 5.50 2.85 24.48
CA PHE A 237 4.27 3.61 24.32
C PHE A 237 3.04 2.73 24.06
N TYR A 238 3.17 1.70 23.22
CA TYR A 238 2.06 0.77 22.96
C TYR A 238 1.68 -0.02 24.23
N GLU A 239 2.65 -0.49 24.98
CA GLU A 239 2.40 -1.19 26.25
C GLU A 239 1.66 -0.30 27.23
N GLU A 240 2.12 0.96 27.41
CA GLU A 240 1.46 1.96 28.24
C GLU A 240 0.01 2.21 27.80
N GLN A 241 -0.21 2.41 26.49
CA GLN A 241 -1.53 2.75 25.98
C GLN A 241 -2.51 1.56 25.96
N MET A 242 -2.02 0.34 25.78
CA MET A 242 -2.85 -0.86 25.91
C MET A 242 -3.30 -1.06 27.37
N GLN A 243 -2.41 -0.81 28.32
CA GLN A 243 -2.73 -0.87 29.74
C GLN A 243 -3.77 0.21 30.13
N ASP A 244 -3.56 1.46 29.68
CA ASP A 244 -4.52 2.55 29.90
C ASP A 244 -5.91 2.21 29.31
N ALA A 245 -5.96 1.67 28.08
CA ALA A 245 -7.20 1.26 27.47
C ALA A 245 -7.92 0.16 28.27
N TYR A 246 -7.17 -0.79 28.80
CA TYR A 246 -7.71 -1.85 29.67
C TYR A 246 -8.28 -1.27 30.97
N GLU A 247 -7.54 -0.41 31.66
CA GLU A 247 -7.95 0.19 32.93
C GLU A 247 -9.15 1.14 32.78
N THR A 248 -9.18 1.87 31.70
CA THR A 248 -10.28 2.81 31.39
C THR A 248 -11.49 2.13 30.77
N GLY A 249 -11.35 0.88 30.30
CA GLY A 249 -12.42 0.14 29.65
C GLY A 249 -12.80 0.71 28.28
N VAL A 250 -11.84 1.29 27.56
CA VAL A 250 -12.04 1.77 26.19
C VAL A 250 -11.34 0.83 25.21
N MET A 251 -11.81 0.81 23.96
CA MET A 251 -11.21 0.01 22.92
C MET A 251 -9.91 0.67 22.43
N PHE A 252 -8.80 -0.07 22.46
CA PHE A 252 -7.56 0.36 21.83
C PHE A 252 -7.68 0.24 20.30
N SER A 253 -7.32 1.30 19.58
CA SER A 253 -7.34 1.31 18.12
C SER A 253 -6.04 1.90 17.60
N LEU A 254 -5.28 1.09 16.84
CA LEU A 254 -4.10 1.53 16.12
C LEU A 254 -4.47 1.89 14.68
N HIS A 255 -4.30 3.15 14.33
CA HIS A 255 -4.61 3.66 13.00
C HIS A 255 -3.32 3.90 12.22
N VAL A 256 -2.98 2.98 11.32
CA VAL A 256 -1.76 3.04 10.50
C VAL A 256 -1.96 3.68 9.12
N LYS A 257 -3.16 4.14 8.80
CA LYS A 257 -3.46 4.78 7.53
C LYS A 257 -2.97 6.23 7.52
N ALA A 258 -1.94 6.51 6.74
CA ALA A 258 -1.45 7.87 6.46
C ALA A 258 -1.99 8.32 5.10
N THR A 259 -3.25 8.75 5.05
CA THR A 259 -3.82 9.38 3.85
C THR A 259 -3.78 10.88 3.97
N MET A 260 -3.85 11.51 2.83
CA MET A 260 -3.87 12.94 2.73
C MET A 260 -2.58 13.59 3.01
N MET A 261 -1.57 12.92 2.81
CA MET A 261 -0.62 13.40 2.45
C MET A 261 0.14 14.33 2.93
N LYS A 262 0.33 14.29 4.11
CA LYS A 262 1.50 14.89 4.70
C LYS A 262 2.64 13.95 4.45
N VAL A 263 3.58 14.45 3.73
CA VAL A 263 4.69 13.72 3.11
C VAL A 263 5.63 13.09 4.13
N SER A 264 5.55 13.52 5.38
CA SER A 264 6.47 13.16 6.45
C SER A 264 6.28 11.75 7.05
N HIS A 265 5.33 10.94 6.57
CA HIS A 265 5.01 9.66 7.21
C HIS A 265 5.05 8.40 6.34
N PRO A 266 5.84 8.32 5.27
CA PRO A 266 5.87 7.08 4.48
C PRO A 266 6.39 5.88 5.27
N SER A 267 7.25 6.11 6.24
CA SER A 267 7.81 5.05 7.07
C SER A 267 6.95 4.67 8.28
N SER A 268 6.03 5.51 8.72
CA SER A 268 5.14 5.17 9.84
C SER A 268 4.10 4.12 9.47
N SER A 269 3.72 4.04 8.20
CA SER A 269 2.83 2.99 7.71
C SER A 269 3.50 1.64 7.52
N ALA A 270 4.83 1.58 7.60
CA ALA A 270 5.62 0.36 7.48
C ALA A 270 6.09 -0.20 8.83
N THR A 271 5.82 0.48 9.93
CA THR A 271 6.17 0.02 11.28
C THR A 271 4.90 -0.49 11.96
N PRO A 272 4.68 -1.81 12.04
CA PRO A 272 3.55 -2.39 12.75
C PRO A 272 3.74 -2.29 14.25
#